data_2b697acaf9b73f1c3111086c08c67a00
#
_entry.id   2b697acaf9b73f1c3111086c08c67a00
#
_cell.length_a   1.000
_cell.length_b   1.000
_cell.length_c   1.000
_cell.angle_alpha   90.00
_cell.angle_beta   90.00
_cell.angle_gamma   90.00
#
_symmetry.space_group_name_H-M   'P 1'
#
loop_
_entity.id
_entity.type
_entity.pdbx_description
1 polymer ?
#
loop_
_entity_poly.entity_id
_entity_poly.type
_entity_poly.pdbx_seq_one_letter_code
_entity_poly.pdbx_strand_id
1 'polypeptide(L)'
;MHETRVAVFRFSCYRVFMIKRTRHMKRVADLLRTHPVVAILGARQVGKTTLAREIESSFPGPVTRIDLEDPDDLARLSEPKLALEPLEGLVVIDEVQRRAELFPVLRVLVDRSDRDTRFLVLGSAGQELLRQSSETLAGRIAYHELGGFALDEVGEVAADRLWLRGGFPRSFLSESEADSVEWRRAFVQTFVERDLPSLGVRVPGPTLHRFWRMLANYHAQTWNGAELGRAFGVSATTVRNYLDTLEAALVVRVLPPWHENIGKRQVKSPKVYIGDAGLLHVLLGIEERNDLEGHPKVGASWEGFVIQELVRHLGARPEELFFWATHQGAELDLVVVRGEKRRGFEVKRTTAPAATRSMYFARETLGIESVDCIHAGNDTFPLAKGIRAVAFSHMHSDIEPL
;
A
#
# COMPACT_ATOMS: atom_id res chain seq x y z
N MET A 1 -38.28 -32.19 -37.74
CA MET A 1 -36.88 -32.39 -37.37
C MET A 1 -36.33 -31.05 -36.89
N HIS A 2 -36.31 -30.88 -35.56
CA HIS A 2 -35.71 -29.70 -34.91
C HIS A 2 -34.30 -30.07 -34.44
N GLU A 3 -33.29 -29.50 -35.08
CA GLU A 3 -31.92 -29.63 -34.60
C GLU A 3 -31.70 -28.67 -33.43
N THR A 4 -31.46 -29.25 -32.26
CA THR A 4 -31.06 -28.53 -31.04
C THR A 4 -29.59 -28.23 -31.15
N ARG A 5 -29.23 -26.97 -31.42
CA ARG A 5 -27.83 -26.50 -31.33
C ARG A 5 -27.40 -26.42 -29.86
N VAL A 6 -26.59 -27.40 -29.45
CA VAL A 6 -25.89 -27.36 -28.17
C VAL A 6 -24.78 -26.31 -28.27
N ALA A 7 -24.91 -25.20 -27.54
CA ALA A 7 -23.82 -24.21 -27.37
C ALA A 7 -22.75 -24.81 -26.46
N VAL A 8 -21.63 -25.17 -27.06
CA VAL A 8 -20.44 -25.59 -26.29
C VAL A 8 -19.76 -24.33 -25.74
N PHE A 9 -19.99 -24.04 -24.47
CA PHE A 9 -19.18 -23.07 -23.74
C PHE A 9 -17.78 -23.65 -23.51
N ARG A 10 -16.81 -23.19 -24.30
CA ARG A 10 -15.40 -23.41 -24.02
C ARG A 10 -15.02 -22.53 -22.83
N PHE A 11 -14.90 -23.11 -21.65
CA PHE A 11 -14.13 -22.49 -20.58
C PHE A 11 -12.67 -22.43 -21.02
N SER A 12 -12.23 -21.24 -21.38
CA SER A 12 -10.80 -20.96 -21.62
C SER A 12 -10.04 -21.25 -20.34
N CYS A 13 -9.12 -22.20 -20.40
CA CYS A 13 -8.19 -22.50 -19.30
C CYS A 13 -7.26 -21.28 -19.17
N TYR A 14 -7.57 -20.38 -18.26
CA TYR A 14 -6.69 -19.25 -17.91
C TYR A 14 -5.39 -19.83 -17.34
N ARG A 15 -4.31 -19.77 -18.08
CA ARG A 15 -2.97 -19.79 -17.50
C ARG A 15 -2.82 -18.50 -16.71
N VAL A 16 -3.19 -18.53 -15.45
CA VAL A 16 -2.87 -17.45 -14.53
C VAL A 16 -1.35 -17.43 -14.41
N PHE A 17 -0.70 -16.49 -15.08
CA PHE A 17 0.70 -16.19 -14.82
C PHE A 17 0.80 -15.64 -13.41
N MET A 18 1.13 -16.48 -12.46
CA MET A 18 1.29 -16.07 -11.07
C MET A 18 2.65 -15.37 -10.94
N ILE A 19 2.62 -14.07 -10.69
CA ILE A 19 3.82 -13.30 -10.38
C ILE A 19 4.23 -13.68 -8.95
N LYS A 20 5.42 -14.29 -8.82
CA LYS A 20 5.97 -14.68 -7.52
C LYS A 20 6.35 -13.46 -6.70
N ARG A 21 5.90 -13.42 -5.45
CA ARG A 21 6.18 -12.35 -4.50
C ARG A 21 7.36 -12.70 -3.58
N THR A 22 8.50 -13.06 -4.17
CA THR A 22 9.67 -13.66 -3.51
C THR A 22 10.17 -12.84 -2.32
N ARG A 23 10.23 -11.52 -2.45
CA ARG A 23 10.66 -10.62 -1.37
C ARG A 23 9.71 -10.69 -0.16
N HIS A 24 8.40 -10.67 -0.41
CA HIS A 24 7.39 -10.79 0.63
C HIS A 24 7.40 -12.16 1.29
N MET A 25 7.53 -13.23 0.51
CA MET A 25 7.68 -14.61 1.04
C MET A 25 8.88 -14.71 1.99
N LYS A 26 10.06 -14.26 1.54
CA LYS A 26 11.28 -14.26 2.36
C LYS A 26 11.08 -13.47 3.65
N ARG A 27 10.53 -12.25 3.54
CA ARG A 27 10.30 -11.40 4.71
C ARG A 27 9.36 -12.03 5.73
N VAL A 28 8.24 -12.62 5.28
CA VAL A 28 7.28 -13.30 6.18
C VAL A 28 7.92 -14.54 6.80
N ALA A 29 8.69 -15.32 6.05
CA ALA A 29 9.42 -16.47 6.58
C ALA A 29 10.44 -16.05 7.66
N ASP A 30 11.17 -14.94 7.44
CA ASP A 30 12.10 -14.38 8.43
C ASP A 30 11.36 -13.91 9.71
N LEU A 31 10.19 -13.30 9.56
CA LEU A 31 9.36 -12.88 10.69
C LEU A 31 8.83 -14.08 11.47
N LEU A 32 8.37 -15.14 10.81
CA LEU A 32 7.88 -16.38 11.45
C LEU A 32 8.97 -17.11 12.24
N ARG A 33 10.25 -16.92 11.91
CA ARG A 33 11.36 -17.46 12.72
C ARG A 33 11.53 -16.73 14.04
N THR A 34 11.23 -15.45 14.09
CA THR A 34 11.49 -14.57 15.24
C THR A 34 10.26 -14.24 16.08
N HIS A 35 9.06 -14.37 15.49
CA HIS A 35 7.81 -14.03 16.16
C HIS A 35 6.81 -15.18 16.05
N PRO A 36 6.12 -15.54 17.14
CA PRO A 36 5.13 -16.61 17.11
C PRO A 36 3.86 -16.24 16.33
N VAL A 37 3.58 -14.95 16.14
CA VAL A 37 2.47 -14.46 15.33
C VAL A 37 3.00 -13.50 14.28
N VAL A 38 2.60 -13.69 13.03
CA VAL A 38 2.86 -12.75 11.93
C VAL A 38 1.53 -12.35 11.30
N ALA A 39 1.28 -11.05 11.17
CA ALA A 39 0.11 -10.52 10.51
C ALA A 39 0.47 -9.98 9.12
N ILE A 40 -0.13 -10.52 8.06
CA ILE A 40 -0.10 -9.92 6.72
C ILE A 40 -1.31 -9.01 6.59
N LEU A 41 -1.04 -7.71 6.53
CA LEU A 41 -2.06 -6.68 6.38
C LEU A 41 -1.99 -6.08 4.98
N GLY A 42 -3.12 -5.70 4.43
CA GLY A 42 -3.17 -5.07 3.11
C GLY A 42 -4.60 -4.80 2.68
N ALA A 43 -4.76 -3.91 1.70
CA ALA A 43 -6.07 -3.67 1.12
C ALA A 43 -6.71 -4.98 0.63
N ARG A 44 -8.02 -4.99 0.50
CA ARG A 44 -8.72 -6.16 -0.06
C ARG A 44 -8.23 -6.42 -1.48
N GLN A 45 -8.14 -7.69 -1.89
CA GLN A 45 -7.75 -8.13 -3.24
C GLN A 45 -6.28 -7.82 -3.67
N VAL A 46 -5.38 -7.47 -2.75
CA VAL A 46 -3.94 -7.30 -3.07
C VAL A 46 -3.17 -8.63 -3.15
N GLY A 47 -3.82 -9.77 -2.86
CA GLY A 47 -3.23 -11.10 -2.98
C GLY A 47 -2.69 -11.69 -1.67
N LYS A 48 -3.17 -11.27 -0.49
CA LYS A 48 -2.78 -11.82 0.83
C LYS A 48 -2.94 -13.34 0.89
N THR A 49 -4.11 -13.82 0.52
CA THR A 49 -4.45 -15.26 0.50
C THR A 49 -3.56 -16.06 -0.46
N THR A 50 -3.19 -15.47 -1.61
CA THR A 50 -2.27 -16.08 -2.59
C THR A 50 -0.87 -16.19 -2.00
N LEU A 51 -0.35 -15.11 -1.40
CA LEU A 51 0.95 -15.13 -0.73
C LEU A 51 0.99 -16.14 0.42
N ALA A 52 -0.08 -16.22 1.22
CA ALA A 52 -0.16 -17.20 2.30
C ALA A 52 -0.09 -18.64 1.77
N ARG A 53 -0.79 -18.97 0.68
CA ARG A 53 -0.72 -20.29 0.05
C ARG A 53 0.66 -20.65 -0.46
N GLU A 54 1.44 -19.68 -0.97
CA GLU A 54 2.84 -19.90 -1.35
C GLU A 54 3.72 -20.18 -0.12
N ILE A 55 3.47 -19.46 1.00
CA ILE A 55 4.17 -19.70 2.27
C ILE A 55 3.81 -21.08 2.83
N GLU A 56 2.52 -21.44 2.86
CA GLU A 56 2.02 -22.75 3.28
C GLU A 56 2.72 -23.89 2.52
N SER A 57 2.82 -23.77 1.19
CA SER A 57 3.45 -24.80 0.35
C SER A 57 4.95 -24.96 0.58
N SER A 58 5.61 -23.97 1.15
CA SER A 58 7.05 -23.97 1.44
C SER A 58 7.38 -24.21 2.92
N PHE A 59 6.37 -24.31 3.79
CA PHE A 59 6.59 -24.49 5.22
C PHE A 59 7.01 -25.92 5.56
N PRO A 60 8.09 -26.12 6.35
CA PRO A 60 8.60 -27.44 6.67
C PRO A 60 7.85 -28.04 7.87
N GLY A 61 6.61 -28.45 7.71
CA GLY A 61 5.82 -29.02 8.82
C GLY A 61 4.33 -29.03 8.52
N PRO A 62 3.52 -29.45 9.51
CA PRO A 62 2.07 -29.45 9.34
C PRO A 62 1.55 -28.03 9.17
N VAL A 63 0.54 -27.88 8.32
CA VAL A 63 -0.14 -26.60 8.07
C VAL A 63 -1.63 -26.81 8.25
N THR A 64 -2.24 -25.92 9.05
CA THR A 64 -3.71 -25.85 9.19
C THR A 64 -4.16 -24.47 8.73
N ARG A 65 -5.14 -24.46 7.80
CA ARG A 65 -5.78 -23.24 7.33
C ARG A 65 -7.20 -23.13 7.87
N ILE A 66 -7.56 -21.93 8.26
CA ILE A 66 -8.87 -21.54 8.77
C ILE A 66 -9.26 -20.25 8.05
N ASP A 67 -10.42 -20.28 7.35
CA ASP A 67 -10.97 -19.11 6.65
C ASP A 67 -12.21 -18.60 7.38
N LEU A 68 -12.12 -17.42 7.95
CA LEU A 68 -13.24 -16.85 8.70
C LEU A 68 -14.37 -16.28 7.80
N GLU A 69 -14.26 -16.41 6.48
CA GLU A 69 -15.40 -16.25 5.56
C GLU A 69 -16.19 -17.56 5.39
N ASP A 70 -15.58 -18.72 5.69
CA ASP A 70 -16.24 -20.02 5.62
C ASP A 70 -17.07 -20.28 6.89
N PRO A 71 -18.39 -20.56 6.75
CA PRO A 71 -19.26 -20.88 7.89
C PRO A 71 -18.82 -22.10 8.69
N ASP A 72 -18.24 -23.12 8.05
CA ASP A 72 -17.79 -24.34 8.71
C ASP A 72 -16.56 -24.08 9.59
N ASP A 73 -15.61 -23.28 9.10
CA ASP A 73 -14.44 -22.84 9.88
C ASP A 73 -14.84 -21.90 11.02
N LEU A 74 -15.83 -21.02 10.80
CA LEU A 74 -16.41 -20.22 11.88
C LEU A 74 -17.04 -21.09 12.96
N ALA A 75 -17.77 -22.15 12.59
CA ALA A 75 -18.37 -23.10 13.54
C ALA A 75 -17.30 -23.89 14.31
N ARG A 76 -16.20 -24.31 13.65
CA ARG A 76 -15.06 -24.96 14.31
C ARG A 76 -14.40 -24.08 15.38
N LEU A 77 -14.41 -22.76 15.19
CA LEU A 77 -13.88 -21.80 16.14
C LEU A 77 -14.93 -21.30 17.16
N SER A 78 -16.07 -21.99 17.33
CA SER A 78 -17.05 -21.63 18.40
C SER A 78 -16.41 -21.59 19.79
N GLU A 79 -15.48 -22.54 20.06
CA GLU A 79 -14.61 -22.59 21.22
C GLU A 79 -13.14 -22.43 20.77
N PRO A 80 -12.66 -21.18 20.54
CA PRO A 80 -11.39 -20.95 19.81
C PRO A 80 -10.19 -21.60 20.50
N LYS A 81 -10.13 -21.56 21.83
CA LYS A 81 -9.00 -22.15 22.56
C LYS A 81 -8.95 -23.66 22.36
N LEU A 82 -10.09 -24.33 22.47
CA LEU A 82 -10.19 -25.79 22.31
C LEU A 82 -9.83 -26.21 20.87
N ALA A 83 -10.27 -25.43 19.89
CA ALA A 83 -10.00 -25.72 18.49
C ALA A 83 -8.54 -25.48 18.07
N LEU A 84 -7.89 -24.44 18.60
CA LEU A 84 -6.53 -24.06 18.21
C LEU A 84 -5.45 -24.73 19.05
N GLU A 85 -5.75 -25.12 20.28
CA GLU A 85 -4.80 -25.70 21.23
C GLU A 85 -4.11 -26.97 20.75
N PRO A 86 -4.76 -27.94 20.06
CA PRO A 86 -4.10 -29.15 19.59
C PRO A 86 -3.28 -28.99 18.32
N LEU A 87 -3.36 -27.82 17.64
CA LEU A 87 -2.71 -27.59 16.35
C LEU A 87 -1.20 -27.38 16.51
N GLU A 88 -0.44 -27.89 15.55
CA GLU A 88 1.03 -27.81 15.51
C GLU A 88 1.50 -27.21 14.16
N GLY A 89 2.73 -26.72 14.12
CA GLY A 89 3.34 -26.15 12.93
C GLY A 89 2.80 -24.78 12.59
N LEU A 90 2.35 -24.57 11.35
CA LEU A 90 1.80 -23.28 10.89
C LEU A 90 0.28 -23.29 10.90
N VAL A 91 -0.32 -22.38 11.64
CA VAL A 91 -1.78 -22.13 11.62
C VAL A 91 -2.04 -20.81 10.90
N VAL A 92 -2.69 -20.90 9.74
CA VAL A 92 -3.07 -19.74 8.93
C VAL A 92 -4.52 -19.39 9.20
N ILE A 93 -4.78 -18.14 9.62
CA ILE A 93 -6.13 -17.62 9.89
C ILE A 93 -6.40 -16.48 8.94
N ASP A 94 -7.30 -16.69 7.97
CA ASP A 94 -7.67 -15.68 6.98
C ASP A 94 -8.86 -14.83 7.45
N GLU A 95 -8.89 -13.55 7.04
CA GLU A 95 -9.92 -12.55 7.37
C GLU A 95 -10.12 -12.36 8.89
N VAL A 96 -9.00 -12.31 9.65
CA VAL A 96 -8.99 -12.27 11.13
C VAL A 96 -9.79 -11.10 11.73
N GLN A 97 -10.04 -10.02 10.99
CA GLN A 97 -10.87 -8.90 11.45
C GLN A 97 -12.33 -9.30 11.74
N ARG A 98 -12.79 -10.45 11.24
CA ARG A 98 -14.14 -10.97 11.53
C ARG A 98 -14.27 -11.53 12.95
N ARG A 99 -13.16 -11.91 13.57
CA ARG A 99 -13.06 -12.53 14.90
C ARG A 99 -11.88 -11.96 15.69
N ALA A 100 -11.87 -10.64 15.91
CA ALA A 100 -10.78 -9.97 16.62
C ALA A 100 -10.59 -10.48 18.07
N GLU A 101 -11.62 -11.10 18.66
CA GLU A 101 -11.56 -11.81 19.96
C GLU A 101 -10.63 -13.05 19.94
N LEU A 102 -10.09 -13.44 18.79
CA LEU A 102 -9.05 -14.46 18.73
C LEU A 102 -7.70 -13.98 19.29
N PHE A 103 -7.37 -12.70 19.24
CA PHE A 103 -6.07 -12.21 19.72
C PHE A 103 -5.76 -12.55 21.17
N PRO A 104 -6.67 -12.40 22.14
CA PRO A 104 -6.45 -12.88 23.51
C PRO A 104 -6.19 -14.40 23.60
N VAL A 105 -6.85 -15.20 22.77
CA VAL A 105 -6.64 -16.64 22.70
C VAL A 105 -5.25 -16.96 22.13
N LEU A 106 -4.87 -16.33 21.02
CA LEU A 106 -3.54 -16.47 20.41
C LEU A 106 -2.44 -16.14 21.42
N ARG A 107 -2.61 -15.05 22.21
CA ARG A 107 -1.66 -14.68 23.26
C ARG A 107 -1.42 -15.83 24.24
N VAL A 108 -2.49 -16.44 24.72
CA VAL A 108 -2.39 -17.57 25.68
C VAL A 108 -1.69 -18.76 25.05
N LEU A 109 -1.98 -19.04 23.78
CA LEU A 109 -1.40 -20.19 23.07
C LEU A 109 0.08 -20.02 22.77
N VAL A 110 0.52 -18.82 22.39
CA VAL A 110 1.95 -18.55 22.05
C VAL A 110 2.84 -18.37 23.29
N ASP A 111 2.27 -18.14 24.47
CA ASP A 111 3.02 -18.08 25.74
C ASP A 111 3.36 -19.48 26.31
N ARG A 112 2.88 -20.53 25.69
CA ARG A 112 3.17 -21.90 26.08
C ARG A 112 4.56 -22.32 25.63
N SER A 113 5.31 -22.95 26.52
CA SER A 113 6.66 -23.42 26.25
C SER A 113 6.75 -24.85 25.65
N ASP A 114 5.62 -25.56 25.63
CA ASP A 114 5.54 -26.97 25.24
C ASP A 114 5.28 -27.23 23.75
N ARG A 115 5.02 -26.16 22.97
CA ARG A 115 4.69 -26.27 21.54
C ARG A 115 5.33 -25.18 20.71
N ASP A 116 5.77 -25.52 19.50
CA ASP A 116 6.30 -24.56 18.51
C ASP A 116 5.28 -24.28 17.42
N THR A 117 4.10 -23.79 17.82
CA THR A 117 3.04 -23.38 16.89
C THR A 117 3.25 -21.94 16.45
N ARG A 118 3.20 -21.70 15.16
CA ARG A 118 3.28 -20.37 14.53
C ARG A 118 1.95 -19.97 13.95
N PHE A 119 1.56 -18.73 14.11
CA PHE A 119 0.31 -18.21 13.57
C PHE A 119 0.60 -17.19 12.47
N LEU A 120 0.04 -17.41 11.30
CA LEU A 120 0.02 -16.45 10.20
C LEU A 120 -1.41 -15.94 10.06
N VAL A 121 -1.64 -14.70 10.46
CA VAL A 121 -2.97 -14.10 10.38
C VAL A 121 -3.05 -13.15 9.19
N LEU A 122 -4.11 -13.25 8.40
CA LEU A 122 -4.35 -12.38 7.26
C LEU A 122 -5.54 -11.50 7.57
N GLY A 123 -5.40 -10.21 7.26
CA GLY A 123 -6.50 -9.28 7.50
C GLY A 123 -6.48 -8.07 6.58
N SER A 124 -7.67 -7.56 6.29
CA SER A 124 -7.78 -6.22 5.75
C SER A 124 -7.36 -5.23 6.84
N ALA A 125 -6.47 -4.30 6.51
CA ALA A 125 -6.00 -3.31 7.46
C ALA A 125 -7.16 -2.44 7.94
N GLY A 126 -7.17 -2.19 9.25
CA GLY A 126 -8.14 -1.32 9.91
C GLY A 126 -7.57 -0.88 11.26
N GLN A 127 -7.88 0.35 11.67
CA GLN A 127 -7.36 0.92 12.92
C GLN A 127 -7.68 0.05 14.13
N GLU A 128 -8.89 -0.47 14.20
CA GLU A 128 -9.35 -1.28 15.31
C GLU A 128 -8.60 -2.62 15.38
N LEU A 129 -8.38 -3.27 14.24
CA LEU A 129 -7.61 -4.51 14.17
C LEU A 129 -6.17 -4.31 14.65
N LEU A 130 -5.50 -3.26 14.18
CA LEU A 130 -4.14 -2.91 14.58
C LEU A 130 -4.08 -2.59 16.08
N ARG A 131 -5.03 -1.82 16.61
CA ARG A 131 -5.10 -1.46 18.03
C ARG A 131 -5.26 -2.71 18.90
N GLN A 132 -6.26 -3.54 18.64
CA GLN A 132 -6.55 -4.73 19.43
C GLN A 132 -5.42 -5.75 19.39
N SER A 133 -4.84 -5.99 18.20
CA SER A 133 -3.74 -6.94 18.06
C SER A 133 -2.47 -6.44 18.74
N SER A 134 -2.13 -5.14 18.62
CA SER A 134 -0.92 -4.57 19.23
C SER A 134 -1.02 -4.51 20.75
N GLU A 135 -2.18 -4.16 21.32
CA GLU A 135 -2.40 -4.16 22.77
C GLU A 135 -2.32 -5.58 23.35
N THR A 136 -2.90 -6.56 22.65
CA THR A 136 -3.02 -7.92 23.17
C THR A 136 -1.75 -8.76 22.96
N LEU A 137 -1.11 -8.65 21.80
CA LEU A 137 0.06 -9.46 21.37
C LEU A 137 1.37 -8.66 21.41
N ALA A 138 1.48 -7.64 22.26
CA ALA A 138 2.70 -6.83 22.39
C ALA A 138 3.95 -7.72 22.57
N GLY A 139 4.98 -7.50 21.73
CA GLY A 139 6.22 -8.27 21.70
C GLY A 139 6.12 -9.69 21.12
N ARG A 140 4.93 -10.14 20.68
CA ARG A 140 4.69 -11.48 20.11
C ARG A 140 4.27 -11.45 18.66
N ILE A 141 3.79 -10.31 18.16
CA ILE A 141 3.30 -10.15 16.80
C ILE A 141 4.24 -9.26 15.98
N ALA A 142 4.48 -9.67 14.75
CA ALA A 142 5.10 -8.83 13.74
C ALA A 142 4.13 -8.56 12.59
N TYR A 143 4.21 -7.34 12.05
CA TYR A 143 3.35 -6.93 10.94
C TYR A 143 4.12 -6.90 9.63
N HIS A 144 3.49 -7.35 8.58
CA HIS A 144 3.95 -7.26 7.21
C HIS A 144 2.86 -6.64 6.34
N GLU A 145 3.12 -5.44 5.81
CA GLU A 145 2.20 -4.78 4.88
C GLU A 145 2.40 -5.33 3.47
N LEU A 146 1.31 -5.80 2.86
CA LEU A 146 1.27 -6.26 1.49
C LEU A 146 0.48 -5.26 0.63
N GLY A 147 1.17 -4.55 -0.25
CA GLY A 147 0.57 -3.71 -1.28
C GLY A 147 0.28 -4.46 -2.57
N GLY A 148 -0.17 -3.75 -3.59
CA GLY A 148 -0.22 -4.25 -4.97
C GLY A 148 1.16 -4.63 -5.50
N PHE A 149 1.23 -5.13 -6.74
CA PHE A 149 2.52 -5.42 -7.38
C PHE A 149 3.42 -4.20 -7.41
N ALA A 150 4.73 -4.45 -7.30
CA ALA A 150 5.77 -3.45 -7.37
C ALA A 150 6.66 -3.68 -8.61
N LEU A 151 7.46 -2.69 -8.97
CA LEU A 151 8.31 -2.73 -10.16
C LEU A 151 9.31 -3.89 -10.12
N ASP A 152 9.87 -4.22 -8.94
CA ASP A 152 10.77 -5.36 -8.74
C ASP A 152 10.09 -6.73 -8.93
N GLU A 153 8.76 -6.79 -8.88
CA GLU A 153 7.98 -8.02 -9.09
C GLU A 153 7.56 -8.18 -10.56
N VAL A 154 7.24 -7.07 -11.25
CA VAL A 154 6.72 -7.10 -12.62
C VAL A 154 7.79 -6.83 -13.68
N GLY A 155 8.93 -6.28 -13.28
CA GLY A 155 10.04 -5.89 -14.14
C GLY A 155 9.86 -4.52 -14.80
N GLU A 156 10.99 -3.91 -15.18
CA GLU A 156 11.05 -2.53 -15.72
C GLU A 156 10.25 -2.34 -17.00
N VAL A 157 10.20 -3.36 -17.86
CA VAL A 157 9.42 -3.33 -19.10
C VAL A 157 7.92 -3.12 -18.86
N ALA A 158 7.43 -3.51 -17.69
CA ALA A 158 6.03 -3.34 -17.30
C ALA A 158 5.75 -2.03 -16.53
N ALA A 159 6.73 -1.14 -16.38
CA ALA A 159 6.61 0.09 -15.60
C ALA A 159 5.44 0.98 -16.05
N ASP A 160 5.27 1.19 -17.34
CA ASP A 160 4.17 1.97 -17.92
C ASP A 160 2.81 1.35 -17.62
N ARG A 161 2.70 0.01 -17.72
CA ARG A 161 1.50 -0.73 -17.36
C ARG A 161 1.21 -0.61 -15.88
N LEU A 162 2.25 -0.75 -15.04
CA LEU A 162 2.12 -0.64 -13.59
C LEU A 162 1.65 0.77 -13.18
N TRP A 163 2.19 1.80 -13.81
CA TRP A 163 1.74 3.16 -13.57
C TRP A 163 0.29 3.38 -14.02
N LEU A 164 -0.09 2.93 -15.24
CA LEU A 164 -1.43 3.15 -15.77
C LEU A 164 -2.50 2.34 -15.02
N ARG A 165 -2.25 1.03 -14.83
CA ARG A 165 -3.24 0.09 -14.27
C ARG A 165 -3.19 -0.04 -12.75
N GLY A 166 -2.11 0.43 -12.12
CA GLY A 166 -1.82 0.20 -10.71
C GLY A 166 -1.31 -1.21 -10.44
N GLY A 167 -1.02 -1.48 -9.18
CA GLY A 167 -0.44 -2.74 -8.72
C GLY A 167 -1.45 -3.79 -8.26
N PHE A 168 -2.75 -3.50 -8.22
CA PHE A 168 -3.75 -4.51 -7.86
C PHE A 168 -3.71 -5.68 -8.86
N PRO A 169 -3.53 -6.94 -8.41
CA PRO A 169 -3.28 -8.07 -9.31
C PRO A 169 -4.30 -8.21 -10.43
N ARG A 170 -5.59 -8.09 -10.13
CA ARG A 170 -6.65 -8.24 -11.14
C ARG A 170 -6.69 -7.09 -12.14
N SER A 171 -6.35 -5.87 -11.73
CA SER A 171 -6.22 -4.72 -12.63
C SER A 171 -4.98 -4.86 -13.52
N PHE A 172 -3.82 -5.14 -12.90
CA PHE A 172 -2.55 -5.24 -13.60
C PHE A 172 -2.54 -6.36 -14.65
N LEU A 173 -3.07 -7.54 -14.29
CA LEU A 173 -3.10 -8.76 -15.12
C LEU A 173 -4.28 -8.81 -16.09
N SER A 174 -5.14 -7.80 -16.14
CA SER A 174 -6.27 -7.76 -17.09
C SER A 174 -5.80 -7.89 -18.55
N GLU A 175 -6.60 -8.55 -19.38
CA GLU A 175 -6.27 -8.78 -20.78
C GLU A 175 -6.28 -7.48 -21.59
N SER A 176 -7.17 -6.55 -21.26
CA SER A 176 -7.29 -5.25 -21.93
C SER A 176 -7.29 -4.07 -20.96
N GLU A 177 -7.09 -2.85 -21.46
CA GLU A 177 -7.26 -1.62 -20.66
C GLU A 177 -8.71 -1.47 -20.18
N ALA A 178 -9.69 -1.79 -21.04
CA ALA A 178 -11.10 -1.72 -20.69
C ALA A 178 -11.45 -2.65 -19.50
N ASP A 179 -10.97 -3.90 -19.51
CA ASP A 179 -11.19 -4.84 -18.38
C ASP A 179 -10.53 -4.34 -17.10
N SER A 180 -9.34 -3.76 -17.21
CA SER A 180 -8.65 -3.15 -16.07
C SER A 180 -9.43 -1.97 -15.48
N VAL A 181 -9.97 -1.10 -16.34
CA VAL A 181 -10.80 0.04 -15.92
C VAL A 181 -12.07 -0.44 -15.24
N GLU A 182 -12.78 -1.41 -15.85
CA GLU A 182 -14.01 -1.96 -15.31
C GLU A 182 -13.78 -2.59 -13.93
N TRP A 183 -12.70 -3.38 -13.79
CA TRP A 183 -12.33 -3.94 -12.50
C TRP A 183 -12.08 -2.86 -11.44
N ARG A 184 -11.33 -1.80 -11.80
CA ARG A 184 -11.02 -0.70 -10.86
C ARG A 184 -12.27 0.08 -10.45
N ARG A 185 -13.23 0.30 -11.37
CA ARG A 185 -14.53 0.91 -11.08
C ARG A 185 -15.33 0.06 -10.09
N ALA A 186 -15.44 -1.23 -10.39
CA ALA A 186 -16.13 -2.18 -9.52
C ALA A 186 -15.46 -2.28 -8.14
N PHE A 187 -14.13 -2.27 -8.09
CA PHE A 187 -13.37 -2.24 -6.82
C PHE A 187 -13.72 -1.00 -6.00
N VAL A 188 -13.65 0.20 -6.58
CA VAL A 188 -13.95 1.46 -5.86
C VAL A 188 -15.37 1.44 -5.31
N GLN A 189 -16.35 0.98 -6.09
CA GLN A 189 -17.73 0.87 -5.66
C GLN A 189 -17.89 -0.13 -4.51
N THR A 190 -17.44 -1.36 -4.67
CA THR A 190 -17.59 -2.42 -3.65
C THR A 190 -16.80 -2.10 -2.38
N PHE A 191 -15.67 -1.42 -2.50
CA PHE A 191 -14.86 -1.01 -1.37
C PHE A 191 -15.60 -0.05 -0.44
N VAL A 192 -16.26 0.98 -0.98
CA VAL A 192 -17.01 1.94 -0.15
C VAL A 192 -18.36 1.41 0.33
N GLU A 193 -19.03 0.53 -0.45
CA GLU A 193 -20.36 0.02 -0.13
C GLU A 193 -20.35 -1.21 0.79
N ARG A 194 -19.31 -2.04 0.72
CA ARG A 194 -19.21 -3.30 1.43
C ARG A 194 -18.01 -3.39 2.36
N ASP A 195 -16.82 -3.07 1.86
CA ASP A 195 -15.58 -3.36 2.58
C ASP A 195 -15.36 -2.41 3.76
N LEU A 196 -15.52 -1.10 3.56
CA LEU A 196 -15.42 -0.12 4.66
C LEU A 196 -16.49 -0.33 5.75
N PRO A 197 -17.78 -0.57 5.43
CA PRO A 197 -18.76 -0.95 6.44
C PRO A 197 -18.39 -2.21 7.22
N SER A 198 -17.82 -3.23 6.58
CA SER A 198 -17.37 -4.45 7.25
C SER A 198 -16.21 -4.22 8.23
N LEU A 199 -15.45 -3.13 8.06
CA LEU A 199 -14.41 -2.66 8.98
C LEU A 199 -14.94 -1.71 10.08
N GLY A 200 -16.28 -1.62 10.23
CA GLY A 200 -16.93 -0.77 11.25
C GLY A 200 -17.11 0.69 10.85
N VAL A 201 -16.86 1.05 9.60
CA VAL A 201 -17.04 2.42 9.11
C VAL A 201 -18.52 2.74 8.94
N ARG A 202 -19.02 3.76 9.65
CA ARG A 202 -20.43 4.15 9.66
C ARG A 202 -20.79 5.31 8.72
N VAL A 203 -19.83 5.76 7.90
CA VAL A 203 -20.04 6.82 6.92
C VAL A 203 -20.73 6.24 5.69
N PRO A 204 -21.79 6.89 5.16
CA PRO A 204 -22.46 6.39 3.95
C PRO A 204 -21.51 6.23 2.75
N GLY A 205 -21.61 5.11 2.03
CA GLY A 205 -20.77 4.78 0.88
C GLY A 205 -20.70 5.91 -0.16
N PRO A 206 -21.82 6.53 -0.60
CA PRO A 206 -21.81 7.66 -1.54
C PRO A 206 -21.00 8.86 -1.04
N THR A 207 -21.02 9.14 0.27
CA THR A 207 -20.23 10.21 0.88
C THR A 207 -18.74 9.91 0.80
N LEU A 208 -18.33 8.70 1.17
CA LEU A 208 -16.93 8.27 1.08
C LEU A 208 -16.45 8.20 -0.38
N HIS A 209 -17.28 7.73 -1.30
CA HIS A 209 -16.94 7.73 -2.73
C HIS A 209 -16.69 9.15 -3.25
N ARG A 210 -17.60 10.11 -2.94
CA ARG A 210 -17.43 11.51 -3.30
C ARG A 210 -16.17 12.11 -2.67
N PHE A 211 -15.89 11.77 -1.39
CA PHE A 211 -14.70 12.23 -0.70
C PHE A 211 -13.42 11.66 -1.34
N TRP A 212 -13.40 10.37 -1.67
CA TRP A 212 -12.25 9.73 -2.30
C TRP A 212 -11.95 10.31 -3.69
N ARG A 213 -12.99 10.58 -4.50
CA ARG A 213 -12.82 11.32 -5.76
C ARG A 213 -12.25 12.72 -5.56
N MET A 214 -12.64 13.41 -4.50
CA MET A 214 -12.09 14.71 -4.18
C MET A 214 -10.62 14.62 -3.76
N LEU A 215 -10.25 13.60 -2.97
CA LEU A 215 -8.85 13.31 -2.64
C LEU A 215 -8.01 12.99 -3.87
N ALA A 216 -8.55 12.33 -4.88
CA ALA A 216 -7.85 12.09 -6.14
C ALA A 216 -7.46 13.40 -6.83
N ASN A 217 -8.32 14.41 -6.81
CA ASN A 217 -7.98 15.75 -7.28
C ASN A 217 -7.00 16.49 -6.36
N TYR A 218 -6.89 16.06 -5.09
CA TYR A 218 -5.97 16.58 -4.08
C TYR A 218 -4.66 15.81 -3.99
N HIS A 219 -4.48 14.80 -4.85
CA HIS A 219 -3.29 13.94 -4.88
C HIS A 219 -2.00 14.75 -4.99
N ALA A 220 -0.98 14.39 -4.19
CA ALA A 220 0.31 15.05 -4.07
C ALA A 220 0.24 16.50 -3.55
N GLN A 221 -0.85 16.90 -2.90
CA GLN A 221 -1.00 18.25 -2.34
C GLN A 221 -1.01 18.22 -0.82
N THR A 222 -0.63 19.35 -0.24
CA THR A 222 -0.69 19.57 1.20
C THR A 222 -2.13 19.62 1.69
N TRP A 223 -2.47 18.84 2.70
CA TRP A 223 -3.79 18.74 3.27
C TRP A 223 -4.31 20.07 3.82
N ASN A 224 -5.51 20.47 3.38
CA ASN A 224 -6.26 21.58 3.92
C ASN A 224 -7.67 21.13 4.36
N GLY A 225 -7.78 20.65 5.60
CA GLY A 225 -9.05 20.14 6.14
C GLY A 225 -10.16 21.19 6.20
N ALA A 226 -9.84 22.47 6.35
CA ALA A 226 -10.84 23.54 6.37
C ALA A 226 -11.46 23.78 4.99
N GLU A 227 -10.65 23.73 3.93
CA GLU A 227 -11.11 23.85 2.54
C GLU A 227 -12.01 22.67 2.17
N LEU A 228 -11.52 21.46 2.43
CA LEU A 228 -12.25 20.23 2.16
C LEU A 228 -13.55 20.16 2.96
N GLY A 229 -13.54 20.57 4.23
CA GLY A 229 -14.75 20.64 5.06
C GLY A 229 -15.80 21.59 4.48
N ARG A 230 -15.40 22.77 4.01
CA ARG A 230 -16.31 23.71 3.33
C ARG A 230 -16.90 23.10 2.06
N ALA A 231 -16.08 22.44 1.22
CA ALA A 231 -16.54 21.82 -0.01
C ALA A 231 -17.52 20.64 0.24
N PHE A 232 -17.45 20.01 1.40
CA PHE A 232 -18.31 18.91 1.83
C PHE A 232 -19.52 19.36 2.66
N GLY A 233 -19.52 20.58 3.19
CA GLY A 233 -20.54 21.07 4.12
C GLY A 233 -20.43 20.44 5.51
N VAL A 234 -19.22 20.04 5.92
CA VAL A 234 -18.95 19.41 7.22
C VAL A 234 -17.73 20.04 7.91
N SER A 235 -17.47 19.67 9.16
CA SER A 235 -16.32 20.19 9.91
C SER A 235 -14.98 19.66 9.35
N ALA A 236 -13.89 20.41 9.59
CA ALA A 236 -12.54 19.97 9.27
C ALA A 236 -12.18 18.63 9.99
N THR A 237 -12.69 18.43 11.21
CA THR A 237 -12.53 17.18 11.96
C THR A 237 -13.21 16.00 11.28
N THR A 238 -14.42 16.23 10.72
CA THR A 238 -15.17 15.18 10.00
C THR A 238 -14.42 14.72 8.76
N VAL A 239 -13.90 15.64 7.94
CA VAL A 239 -13.11 15.24 6.75
C VAL A 239 -11.77 14.62 7.14
N ARG A 240 -11.19 14.99 8.29
CA ARG A 240 -10.01 14.31 8.82
C ARG A 240 -10.32 12.85 9.16
N ASN A 241 -11.44 12.58 9.80
CA ASN A 241 -11.88 11.21 10.10
C ASN A 241 -12.11 10.38 8.82
N TYR A 242 -12.62 11.01 7.74
CA TYR A 242 -12.73 10.32 6.45
C TYR A 242 -11.36 9.97 5.87
N LEU A 243 -10.39 10.88 5.96
CA LEU A 243 -9.02 10.62 5.52
C LEU A 243 -8.41 9.48 6.33
N ASP A 244 -8.50 9.53 7.66
CA ASP A 244 -7.96 8.52 8.57
C ASP A 244 -8.58 7.12 8.30
N THR A 245 -9.86 7.09 7.91
CA THR A 245 -10.54 5.86 7.49
C THR A 245 -9.92 5.25 6.23
N LEU A 246 -9.67 6.06 5.20
CA LEU A 246 -9.07 5.58 3.95
C LEU A 246 -7.58 5.24 4.11
N GLU A 247 -6.86 5.96 4.97
CA GLU A 247 -5.47 5.67 5.33
C GLU A 247 -5.37 4.32 6.06
N ALA A 248 -6.21 4.10 7.07
CA ALA A 248 -6.26 2.86 7.81
C ALA A 248 -6.63 1.64 6.95
N ALA A 249 -7.38 1.86 5.87
CA ALA A 249 -7.70 0.83 4.88
C ALA A 249 -6.62 0.66 3.80
N LEU A 250 -5.47 1.35 3.92
CA LEU A 250 -4.30 1.31 3.03
C LEU A 250 -4.59 1.68 1.55
N VAL A 251 -5.62 2.48 1.30
CA VAL A 251 -5.94 3.00 -0.04
C VAL A 251 -5.54 4.47 -0.23
N VAL A 252 -5.11 5.10 0.86
CA VAL A 252 -4.54 6.45 0.89
C VAL A 252 -3.28 6.41 1.74
N ARG A 253 -2.27 7.18 1.36
CA ARG A 253 -1.06 7.43 2.14
C ARG A 253 -1.05 8.90 2.56
N VAL A 254 -0.80 9.12 3.84
CA VAL A 254 -0.57 10.45 4.42
C VAL A 254 0.92 10.58 4.69
N LEU A 255 1.59 11.50 4.01
CA LEU A 255 3.02 11.73 4.16
C LEU A 255 3.22 12.97 5.06
N PRO A 256 3.72 12.80 6.30
CA PRO A 256 3.91 13.91 7.22
C PRO A 256 5.05 14.82 6.77
N PRO A 257 5.05 16.10 7.13
CA PRO A 257 6.18 16.99 6.90
C PRO A 257 7.31 16.70 7.89
N TRP A 258 8.56 16.75 7.41
CA TRP A 258 9.72 16.76 8.29
C TRP A 258 9.87 18.11 8.97
N HIS A 259 9.96 18.09 10.30
CA HIS A 259 10.19 19.27 11.11
C HIS A 259 11.57 19.20 11.78
N GLU A 260 12.47 20.06 11.36
CA GLU A 260 13.60 20.43 12.22
C GLU A 260 13.25 21.69 13.00
N ASN A 261 13.83 21.86 14.19
CA ASN A 261 13.63 23.04 15.06
C ASN A 261 14.17 24.37 14.44
N ILE A 262 14.24 24.45 13.13
CA ILE A 262 14.80 25.55 12.36
C ILE A 262 13.69 26.51 11.94
N GLY A 263 13.09 27.18 12.92
CA GLY A 263 12.23 28.34 12.66
C GLY A 263 10.79 28.05 12.22
N LYS A 264 9.92 29.04 12.43
CA LYS A 264 8.46 29.00 12.27
C LYS A 264 7.93 28.96 10.81
N ARG A 265 8.78 28.68 9.80
CA ARG A 265 8.44 28.85 8.37
C ARG A 265 8.17 27.56 7.59
N GLN A 266 8.06 26.42 8.28
CA GLN A 266 7.81 25.13 7.64
C GLN A 266 6.32 24.80 7.57
N VAL A 267 5.90 24.10 6.50
CA VAL A 267 4.56 23.60 6.32
C VAL A 267 4.28 22.50 7.36
N LYS A 268 3.14 22.58 8.04
CA LYS A 268 2.78 21.65 9.13
C LYS A 268 1.76 20.59 8.72
N SER A 269 1.03 20.82 7.63
CA SER A 269 0.04 19.88 7.13
C SER A 269 0.69 18.82 6.26
N PRO A 270 0.23 17.55 6.33
CA PRO A 270 0.80 16.47 5.52
C PRO A 270 0.44 16.59 4.05
N LYS A 271 1.19 15.92 3.17
CA LYS A 271 0.76 15.63 1.80
C LYS A 271 -0.11 14.37 1.77
N VAL A 272 -1.05 14.30 0.81
CA VAL A 272 -1.96 13.17 0.65
C VAL A 272 -1.79 12.53 -0.72
N TYR A 273 -1.65 11.21 -0.74
CA TYR A 273 -1.52 10.42 -1.96
C TYR A 273 -2.57 9.31 -1.98
N ILE A 274 -3.20 9.07 -3.13
CA ILE A 274 -3.94 7.82 -3.35
C ILE A 274 -2.89 6.69 -3.42
N GLY A 275 -3.12 5.62 -2.69
CA GLY A 275 -2.15 4.54 -2.43
C GLY A 275 -1.87 3.61 -3.63
N ASP A 276 -2.56 3.80 -4.75
CA ASP A 276 -2.36 3.04 -5.99
C ASP A 276 -2.65 3.92 -7.20
N ALA A 277 -1.75 3.91 -8.19
CA ALA A 277 -1.86 4.76 -9.36
C ALA A 277 -3.08 4.43 -10.22
N GLY A 278 -3.44 3.15 -10.36
CA GLY A 278 -4.63 2.74 -11.11
C GLY A 278 -5.93 3.19 -10.44
N LEU A 279 -5.99 3.14 -9.10
CA LEU A 279 -7.13 3.69 -8.36
C LEU A 279 -7.21 5.22 -8.50
N LEU A 280 -6.06 5.91 -8.46
CA LEU A 280 -6.02 7.34 -8.75
C LEU A 280 -6.60 7.64 -10.11
N HIS A 281 -6.18 6.91 -11.13
CA HIS A 281 -6.61 7.13 -12.51
C HIS A 281 -8.12 6.95 -12.68
N VAL A 282 -8.69 5.85 -12.18
CA VAL A 282 -10.13 5.63 -12.31
C VAL A 282 -10.96 6.65 -11.54
N LEU A 283 -10.48 7.13 -10.37
CA LEU A 283 -11.13 8.19 -9.60
C LEU A 283 -11.10 9.55 -10.33
N LEU A 284 -10.08 9.80 -11.16
CA LEU A 284 -9.93 10.99 -12.00
C LEU A 284 -10.64 10.86 -13.37
N GLY A 285 -11.15 9.67 -13.72
CA GLY A 285 -11.74 9.41 -15.04
C GLY A 285 -10.72 9.17 -16.14
N ILE A 286 -9.49 8.80 -15.80
CA ILE A 286 -8.41 8.44 -16.73
C ILE A 286 -8.52 6.93 -17.01
N GLU A 287 -8.71 6.57 -18.28
CA GLU A 287 -8.94 5.18 -18.68
C GLU A 287 -7.79 4.59 -19.45
N GLU A 288 -7.16 5.39 -20.33
CA GLU A 288 -6.08 4.97 -21.21
C GLU A 288 -4.85 5.90 -21.12
N ARG A 289 -3.78 5.51 -21.82
CA ARG A 289 -2.51 6.25 -21.81
C ARG A 289 -2.66 7.69 -22.33
N ASN A 290 -3.42 7.89 -23.38
CA ASN A 290 -3.62 9.21 -23.96
C ASN A 290 -4.34 10.17 -23.01
N ASP A 291 -5.34 9.67 -22.25
CA ASP A 291 -6.01 10.45 -21.22
C ASP A 291 -5.03 10.87 -20.12
N LEU A 292 -4.17 9.92 -19.69
CA LEU A 292 -3.16 10.19 -18.66
C LEU A 292 -2.14 11.23 -19.10
N GLU A 293 -1.63 11.12 -20.34
CA GLU A 293 -0.64 12.06 -20.87
C GLU A 293 -1.19 13.49 -21.02
N GLY A 294 -2.48 13.62 -21.37
CA GLY A 294 -3.15 14.90 -21.50
C GLY A 294 -3.71 15.47 -20.17
N HIS A 295 -3.66 14.70 -19.09
CA HIS A 295 -4.33 15.11 -17.86
C HIS A 295 -3.51 16.12 -17.03
N PRO A 296 -4.12 17.20 -16.48
CA PRO A 296 -3.41 18.19 -15.67
C PRO A 296 -2.70 17.59 -14.42
N LYS A 297 -3.12 16.42 -13.96
CA LYS A 297 -2.55 15.70 -12.81
C LYS A 297 -1.48 14.67 -13.19
N VAL A 298 -1.04 14.60 -14.44
CA VAL A 298 -0.05 13.60 -14.88
C VAL A 298 1.25 13.68 -14.08
N GLY A 299 1.74 14.89 -13.79
CA GLY A 299 2.93 15.09 -12.95
C GLY A 299 2.74 14.60 -11.51
N ALA A 300 1.62 14.94 -10.89
CA ALA A 300 1.26 14.48 -9.54
C ALA A 300 1.07 12.95 -9.48
N SER A 301 0.43 12.37 -10.50
CA SER A 301 0.29 10.90 -10.62
C SER A 301 1.65 10.21 -10.71
N TRP A 302 2.56 10.75 -11.52
CA TRP A 302 3.92 10.26 -11.63
C TRP A 302 4.68 10.36 -10.31
N GLU A 303 4.58 11.50 -9.62
CA GLU A 303 5.17 11.72 -8.30
C GLU A 303 4.73 10.65 -7.29
N GLY A 304 3.42 10.44 -7.15
CA GLY A 304 2.90 9.44 -6.23
C GLY A 304 3.32 8.01 -6.58
N PHE A 305 3.35 7.66 -7.87
CA PHE A 305 3.82 6.36 -8.36
C PHE A 305 5.30 6.14 -8.02
N VAL A 306 6.16 7.09 -8.35
CA VAL A 306 7.61 7.00 -8.08
C VAL A 306 7.90 6.95 -6.58
N ILE A 307 7.24 7.78 -5.76
CA ILE A 307 7.40 7.74 -4.29
C ILE A 307 7.03 6.35 -3.75
N GLN A 308 5.95 5.76 -4.25
CA GLN A 308 5.53 4.44 -3.81
C GLN A 308 6.56 3.36 -4.15
N GLU A 309 7.12 3.39 -5.34
CA GLU A 309 8.17 2.45 -5.77
C GLU A 309 9.49 2.68 -5.01
N LEU A 310 9.88 3.94 -4.78
CA LEU A 310 11.03 4.28 -3.94
C LEU A 310 10.91 3.74 -2.52
N VAL A 311 9.77 3.97 -1.86
CA VAL A 311 9.52 3.50 -0.49
C VAL A 311 9.63 1.99 -0.40
N ARG A 312 9.08 1.28 -1.40
CA ARG A 312 9.16 -0.19 -1.48
C ARG A 312 10.59 -0.67 -1.71
N HIS A 313 11.31 -0.05 -2.63
CA HIS A 313 12.70 -0.37 -2.93
C HIS A 313 13.62 -0.14 -1.74
N LEU A 314 13.50 1.02 -1.08
CA LEU A 314 14.28 1.38 0.09
C LEU A 314 13.98 0.49 1.31
N GLY A 315 12.86 -0.20 1.35
CA GLY A 315 12.39 -0.93 2.53
C GLY A 315 12.16 0.02 3.71
N ALA A 316 11.74 1.25 3.42
CA ALA A 316 11.50 2.27 4.43
C ALA A 316 10.17 2.04 5.16
N ARG A 317 10.18 2.25 6.48
CA ARG A 317 9.02 2.11 7.34
C ARG A 317 8.18 3.40 7.33
N PRO A 318 6.87 3.34 7.62
CA PRO A 318 6.02 4.54 7.62
C PRO A 318 6.55 5.70 8.46
N GLU A 319 7.12 5.40 9.64
CA GLU A 319 7.69 6.39 10.56
C GLU A 319 9.02 7.02 10.09
N GLU A 320 9.61 6.50 9.01
CA GLU A 320 10.84 7.01 8.40
C GLU A 320 10.56 7.94 7.21
N LEU A 321 9.29 8.10 6.82
CA LEU A 321 8.87 8.77 5.59
C LEU A 321 8.30 10.16 5.86
N PHE A 322 8.85 11.14 5.19
CA PHE A 322 8.45 12.55 5.30
C PHE A 322 8.52 13.23 3.94
N PHE A 323 7.84 14.35 3.78
CA PHE A 323 8.22 15.36 2.80
C PHE A 323 8.75 16.59 3.53
N TRP A 324 9.34 17.51 2.81
CA TRP A 324 9.75 18.78 3.40
C TRP A 324 9.33 19.94 2.52
N ALA A 325 8.73 20.96 3.14
CA ALA A 325 8.34 22.18 2.44
C ALA A 325 8.37 23.40 3.36
N THR A 326 8.58 24.57 2.75
CA THR A 326 8.54 25.87 3.40
C THR A 326 7.39 26.72 2.90
N HIS A 327 6.92 27.66 3.71
CA HIS A 327 5.89 28.63 3.27
C HIS A 327 6.36 29.55 2.12
N GLN A 328 7.66 29.56 1.81
CA GLN A 328 8.27 30.32 0.70
C GLN A 328 8.31 29.51 -0.61
N GLY A 329 7.78 28.28 -0.61
CA GLY A 329 7.66 27.44 -1.80
C GLY A 329 8.87 26.56 -2.11
N ALA A 330 9.87 26.47 -1.23
CA ALA A 330 10.89 25.43 -1.35
C ALA A 330 10.31 24.10 -0.85
N GLU A 331 10.56 23.02 -1.59
CA GLU A 331 9.98 21.71 -1.33
C GLU A 331 10.94 20.59 -1.75
N LEU A 332 10.84 19.44 -1.07
CA LEU A 332 11.43 18.16 -1.43
C LEU A 332 10.36 17.07 -1.27
N ASP A 333 10.12 16.30 -2.30
CA ASP A 333 8.96 15.40 -2.39
C ASP A 333 9.01 14.23 -1.40
N LEU A 334 10.22 13.68 -1.15
CA LEU A 334 10.42 12.65 -0.16
C LEU A 334 11.72 12.84 0.61
N VAL A 335 11.63 12.75 1.92
CA VAL A 335 12.77 12.68 2.85
C VAL A 335 12.64 11.37 3.64
N VAL A 336 13.67 10.54 3.60
CA VAL A 336 13.70 9.29 4.36
C VAL A 336 14.74 9.42 5.46
N VAL A 337 14.32 9.12 6.70
CA VAL A 337 15.14 9.30 7.90
C VAL A 337 15.25 8.00 8.66
N ARG A 338 16.46 7.43 8.75
CA ARG A 338 16.75 6.22 9.52
C ARG A 338 17.94 6.47 10.45
N GLY A 339 17.66 6.66 11.72
CA GLY A 339 18.68 7.11 12.71
C GLY A 339 19.23 8.50 12.33
N GLU A 340 20.54 8.61 12.17
CA GLU A 340 21.19 9.86 11.74
C GLU A 340 21.24 10.04 10.22
N LYS A 341 20.96 8.97 9.44
CA LYS A 341 21.00 9.03 7.99
C LYS A 341 19.74 9.68 7.43
N ARG A 342 19.94 10.61 6.51
CA ARG A 342 18.86 11.30 5.78
C ARG A 342 19.12 11.21 4.30
N ARG A 343 18.10 10.80 3.55
CA ARG A 343 18.12 10.76 2.08
C ARG A 343 16.99 11.61 1.54
N GLY A 344 17.29 12.42 0.54
CA GLY A 344 16.33 13.31 -0.10
C GLY A 344 16.04 12.88 -1.53
N PHE A 345 14.79 12.95 -1.93
CA PHE A 345 14.35 12.60 -3.27
C PHE A 345 13.40 13.67 -3.81
N GLU A 346 13.63 14.05 -5.05
CA GLU A 346 12.74 14.89 -5.84
C GLU A 346 12.24 14.08 -7.02
N VAL A 347 11.02 14.31 -7.48
CA VAL A 347 10.44 13.58 -8.61
C VAL A 347 10.06 14.54 -9.72
N LYS A 348 10.58 14.31 -10.92
CA LYS A 348 10.31 15.16 -12.09
C LYS A 348 9.93 14.31 -13.31
N ARG A 349 8.71 14.50 -13.83
CA ARG A 349 8.29 13.87 -15.07
C ARG A 349 8.87 14.62 -16.29
N THR A 350 10.17 14.51 -16.48
CA THR A 350 10.93 15.08 -17.61
C THR A 350 12.05 14.14 -18.01
N THR A 351 12.54 14.25 -19.23
CA THR A 351 13.73 13.51 -19.70
C THR A 351 15.03 14.30 -19.49
N ALA A 352 14.92 15.59 -19.16
CA ALA A 352 16.06 16.49 -18.94
C ALA A 352 15.88 17.29 -17.64
N PRO A 353 16.05 16.65 -16.47
CA PRO A 353 15.94 17.32 -15.19
C PRO A 353 17.09 18.32 -14.99
N ALA A 354 16.84 19.35 -14.16
CA ALA A 354 17.85 20.32 -13.75
C ALA A 354 17.81 20.47 -12.22
N ALA A 355 18.96 20.77 -11.61
CA ALA A 355 19.01 21.08 -10.20
C ALA A 355 18.25 22.38 -9.89
N THR A 356 17.31 22.32 -8.94
CA THR A 356 16.47 23.46 -8.55
C THR A 356 16.99 24.12 -7.29
N ARG A 357 16.59 25.38 -7.07
CA ARG A 357 16.91 26.11 -5.81
C ARG A 357 16.36 25.36 -4.58
N SER A 358 15.20 24.70 -4.72
CA SER A 358 14.59 23.89 -3.65
C SER A 358 15.49 22.74 -3.23
N MET A 359 16.09 22.01 -4.18
CA MET A 359 17.02 20.89 -3.89
C MET A 359 18.27 21.35 -3.13
N TYR A 360 18.87 22.47 -3.55
CA TYR A 360 20.02 23.05 -2.83
C TYR A 360 19.64 23.47 -1.42
N PHE A 361 18.52 24.19 -1.29
CA PHE A 361 18.08 24.72 -0.01
C PHE A 361 17.66 23.61 0.95
N ALA A 362 16.95 22.58 0.47
CA ALA A 362 16.58 21.40 1.24
C ALA A 362 17.83 20.65 1.73
N ARG A 363 18.81 20.42 0.83
CA ARG A 363 20.05 19.73 1.15
C ARG A 363 20.83 20.44 2.27
N GLU A 364 20.98 21.76 2.18
CA GLU A 364 21.67 22.57 3.17
C GLU A 364 20.89 22.61 4.50
N THR A 365 19.59 22.91 4.43
CA THR A 365 18.73 23.05 5.62
C THR A 365 18.60 21.77 6.41
N LEU A 366 18.45 20.62 5.73
CA LEU A 366 18.22 19.33 6.35
C LEU A 366 19.51 18.54 6.62
N GLY A 367 20.67 19.07 6.24
CA GLY A 367 21.95 18.36 6.38
C GLY A 367 22.00 17.06 5.57
N ILE A 368 21.30 17.02 4.41
CA ILE A 368 21.27 15.85 3.54
C ILE A 368 22.55 15.82 2.70
N GLU A 369 23.26 14.69 2.70
CA GLU A 369 24.51 14.53 1.94
C GLU A 369 24.26 14.60 0.43
N SER A 370 23.23 13.90 -0.05
CA SER A 370 22.85 13.87 -1.47
C SER A 370 21.33 13.90 -1.67
N VAL A 371 20.91 14.53 -2.79
CA VAL A 371 19.53 14.52 -3.27
C VAL A 371 19.49 13.80 -4.62
N ASP A 372 18.63 12.79 -4.74
CA ASP A 372 18.38 12.10 -5.99
C ASP A 372 17.10 12.65 -6.65
N CYS A 373 17.24 13.21 -7.86
CA CYS A 373 16.12 13.64 -8.69
C CYS A 373 15.70 12.50 -9.61
N ILE A 374 14.59 11.83 -9.29
CA ILE A 374 14.07 10.72 -10.09
C ILE A 374 13.32 11.28 -11.30
N HIS A 375 13.69 10.83 -12.51
CA HIS A 375 13.13 11.39 -13.74
C HIS A 375 12.76 10.32 -14.77
N ALA A 376 11.98 10.73 -15.77
CA ALA A 376 11.42 9.83 -16.79
C ALA A 376 12.35 9.61 -18.00
N GLY A 377 13.60 10.10 -17.95
CA GLY A 377 14.63 9.81 -18.97
C GLY A 377 15.31 8.46 -18.71
N ASN A 378 16.32 8.15 -19.55
CA ASN A 378 16.97 6.83 -19.55
C ASN A 378 18.35 6.82 -18.88
N ASP A 379 18.92 7.97 -18.54
CA ASP A 379 20.30 8.05 -18.06
C ASP A 379 20.38 8.58 -16.64
N THR A 380 21.32 8.06 -15.86
CA THR A 380 21.67 8.56 -14.54
C THR A 380 22.95 9.40 -14.64
N PHE A 381 22.91 10.65 -14.17
CA PHE A 381 24.03 11.60 -14.29
C PHE A 381 24.03 12.64 -13.18
N PRO A 382 25.22 13.25 -12.87
CA PRO A 382 25.29 14.32 -11.88
C PRO A 382 24.65 15.61 -12.43
N LEU A 383 23.82 16.27 -11.62
CA LEU A 383 23.27 17.61 -11.90
C LEU A 383 24.12 18.71 -11.27
N ALA A 384 24.62 18.45 -10.07
CA ALA A 384 25.48 19.35 -9.30
C ALA A 384 26.18 18.59 -8.17
N LYS A 385 27.04 19.26 -7.40
CA LYS A 385 27.68 18.65 -6.23
C LYS A 385 26.63 18.22 -5.21
N GLY A 386 26.52 16.90 -4.99
CA GLY A 386 25.54 16.29 -4.07
C GLY A 386 24.10 16.29 -4.59
N ILE A 387 23.88 16.51 -5.89
CA ILE A 387 22.58 16.37 -6.56
C ILE A 387 22.80 15.60 -7.86
N ARG A 388 22.09 14.50 -8.04
CA ARG A 388 22.14 13.70 -9.29
C ARG A 388 20.73 13.44 -9.84
N ALA A 389 20.65 13.33 -11.15
CA ALA A 389 19.50 12.78 -11.83
C ALA A 389 19.62 11.25 -11.83
N VAL A 390 18.55 10.55 -11.46
CA VAL A 390 18.46 9.10 -11.51
C VAL A 390 17.29 8.72 -12.41
N ALA A 391 17.56 7.97 -13.48
CA ALA A 391 16.51 7.47 -14.33
C ALA A 391 15.61 6.51 -13.54
N PHE A 392 14.28 6.64 -13.70
CA PHE A 392 13.35 5.74 -13.01
C PHE A 392 13.58 4.26 -13.37
N SER A 393 13.92 3.97 -14.63
CA SER A 393 14.30 2.63 -15.08
C SER A 393 15.56 2.07 -14.40
N HIS A 394 16.43 2.92 -13.88
CA HIS A 394 17.65 2.52 -13.17
C HIS A 394 17.53 2.67 -11.64
N MET A 395 16.35 2.98 -11.13
CA MET A 395 16.14 3.26 -9.71
C MET A 395 16.62 2.10 -8.81
N HIS A 396 16.36 0.85 -9.23
CA HIS A 396 16.74 -0.32 -8.44
C HIS A 396 18.24 -0.63 -8.46
N SER A 397 18.96 -0.24 -9.53
CA SER A 397 20.41 -0.43 -9.64
C SER A 397 21.22 0.71 -9.04
N ASP A 398 20.71 1.94 -9.14
CA ASP A 398 21.47 3.16 -8.84
C ASP A 398 21.18 3.73 -7.44
N ILE A 399 20.10 3.26 -6.80
CA ILE A 399 19.72 3.62 -5.44
C ILE A 399 19.85 2.40 -4.54
N GLU A 400 20.75 2.44 -3.58
CA GLU A 400 20.88 1.37 -2.60
C GLU A 400 19.70 1.36 -1.61
N PRO A 401 19.17 0.18 -1.23
CA PRO A 401 18.24 0.05 -0.10
C PRO A 401 18.82 0.61 1.20
N LEU A 402 17.96 0.84 2.20
CA LEU A 402 18.36 1.41 3.50
C LEU A 402 18.96 0.37 4.44
#